data_486db22582bf6f65a913f1b1ea68785a
#
_entry.id   486db22582bf6f65a913f1b1ea68785a
#
_cell.length_a   1.000
_cell.length_b   1.000
_cell.length_c   1.000
_cell.angle_alpha   90.00
_cell.angle_beta   90.00
_cell.angle_gamma   90.00
#
_symmetry.space_group_name_H-M   'P 1'
#
loop_
_entity.id
_entity.type
_entity.pdbx_description
1 polymer ?
#
loop_
_entity_poly.entity_id
_entity_poly.type
_entity_poly.pdbx_seq_one_letter_code
_entity_poly.pdbx_strand_id
1 'polypeptide(L)'
;MERSIRKIAMRAAIFAVLMGTFTTLPVKAQSEGGLLLGAEVEKKLTNKMSVSAEAGFRTRNDFKTVDRWSGGVALDYKITKWLKADAGYTLLYDNNREKINTVNEWWRPSYWGTRHRFNASLTVDHKFSNNIHVSLRERWQYTYRPENDTERYYFEDYPSEKWTGSMDGWTPKNKVRDSKSKNQLRSRLQVEYDKKRALLKPYASAEFYNSLGIEKVRYTVGTDIKLAKQHALDVYYRFQDQRHVDESDYDPDMHYLGIGYKFKF
;
A
#
# COMPACT_ATOMS: atom_id res chain seq x y z
N MET A 1 42.28 -2.55 -8.51
CA MET A 1 41.40 -3.42 -7.74
C MET A 1 40.94 -2.77 -6.42
N GLU A 2 41.81 -2.25 -5.60
CA GLU A 2 41.48 -1.58 -4.30
C GLU A 2 40.50 -0.41 -4.39
N ARG A 3 40.61 0.47 -5.38
CA ARG A 3 39.67 1.59 -5.54
C ARG A 3 38.22 1.16 -5.84
N SER A 4 38.05 -0.03 -6.43
CA SER A 4 36.72 -0.60 -6.70
C SER A 4 36.10 -1.17 -5.42
N ILE A 5 36.90 -1.84 -4.61
CA ILE A 5 36.48 -2.43 -3.32
C ILE A 5 36.10 -1.33 -2.32
N ARG A 6 36.88 -0.25 -2.24
CA ARG A 6 36.55 0.91 -1.37
C ARG A 6 35.23 1.59 -1.79
N LYS A 7 34.92 1.68 -3.08
CA LYS A 7 33.65 2.24 -3.57
C LYS A 7 32.46 1.33 -3.23
N ILE A 8 32.65 0.01 -3.25
CA ILE A 8 31.61 -0.96 -2.87
C ILE A 8 31.38 -0.92 -1.36
N ALA A 9 32.46 -0.91 -0.57
CA ALA A 9 32.38 -0.82 0.88
C ALA A 9 31.73 0.49 1.37
N MET A 10 32.08 1.63 0.76
CA MET A 10 31.46 2.92 1.08
C MET A 10 29.97 2.98 0.70
N ARG A 11 29.56 2.31 -0.37
CA ARG A 11 28.15 2.21 -0.79
C ARG A 11 27.34 1.28 0.12
N ALA A 12 27.97 0.17 0.57
CA ALA A 12 27.37 -0.72 1.56
C ALA A 12 27.24 -0.03 2.93
N ALA A 13 28.22 0.78 3.33
CA ALA A 13 28.17 1.56 4.56
C ALA A 13 27.09 2.64 4.52
N ILE A 14 26.90 3.34 3.40
CA ILE A 14 25.81 4.32 3.22
C ILE A 14 24.44 3.62 3.29
N PHE A 15 24.33 2.42 2.71
CA PHE A 15 23.11 1.62 2.79
C PHE A 15 22.81 1.12 4.21
N ALA A 16 23.86 0.70 4.94
CA ALA A 16 23.77 0.29 6.33
C ALA A 16 23.40 1.45 7.28
N VAL A 17 23.94 2.65 7.04
CA VAL A 17 23.59 3.87 7.81
C VAL A 17 22.15 4.29 7.53
N LEU A 18 21.68 4.23 6.29
CA LEU A 18 20.26 4.47 5.95
C LEU A 18 19.32 3.46 6.62
N MET A 19 19.71 2.19 6.72
CA MET A 19 18.94 1.17 7.43
C MET A 19 19.00 1.33 8.96
N GLY A 20 20.14 1.78 9.50
CA GLY A 20 20.34 1.98 10.94
C GLY A 20 19.59 3.19 11.52
N THR A 21 19.30 4.22 10.73
CA THR A 21 18.55 5.40 11.19
C THR A 21 17.05 5.15 11.35
N PHE A 22 16.51 4.06 10.79
CA PHE A 22 15.11 3.70 10.97
C PHE A 22 14.80 3.03 12.32
N THR A 23 15.82 2.64 13.11
CA THR A 23 15.62 1.94 14.38
C THR A 23 15.30 2.85 15.58
N THR A 24 15.31 4.16 15.40
CA THR A 24 15.06 5.15 16.49
C THR A 24 13.78 5.96 16.34
N LEU A 25 12.89 5.58 15.42
CA LEU A 25 11.56 6.18 15.41
C LEU A 25 10.82 5.73 16.68
N PRO A 26 10.17 6.65 17.42
CA PRO A 26 9.40 6.26 18.59
C PRO A 26 8.33 5.28 18.14
N VAL A 27 8.49 4.01 18.51
CA VAL A 27 7.51 2.97 18.24
C VAL A 27 6.28 3.33 19.05
N LYS A 28 5.29 3.93 18.42
CA LYS A 28 3.95 3.98 18.97
C LYS A 28 3.48 2.53 19.15
N ALA A 29 2.88 2.24 20.27
CA ALA A 29 2.75 0.94 20.90
C ALA A 29 2.15 -0.22 20.10
N GLN A 30 1.74 -0.05 18.83
CA GLN A 30 1.17 -1.15 18.05
C GLN A 30 1.51 -1.01 16.56
N SER A 31 2.49 -1.77 16.12
CA SER A 31 2.81 -1.95 14.71
C SER A 31 2.67 -3.42 14.32
N GLU A 32 2.25 -3.69 13.09
CA GLU A 32 2.08 -5.05 12.56
C GLU A 32 2.96 -5.27 11.33
N GLY A 33 3.43 -6.50 11.17
CA GLY A 33 4.09 -6.97 9.98
C GLY A 33 3.11 -7.50 8.92
N GLY A 34 3.46 -7.39 7.64
CA GLY A 34 2.70 -7.94 6.54
C GLY A 34 3.52 -8.18 5.28
N LEU A 35 2.97 -8.98 4.37
CA LEU A 35 3.53 -9.27 3.06
C LEU A 35 2.68 -8.60 1.99
N LEU A 36 3.34 -8.06 0.96
CA LEU A 36 2.73 -7.56 -0.26
C LEU A 36 3.27 -8.36 -1.44
N LEU A 37 2.41 -9.10 -2.13
CA LEU A 37 2.76 -9.75 -3.38
C LEU A 37 2.00 -9.07 -4.51
N GLY A 38 2.66 -8.86 -5.65
CA GLY A 38 2.06 -8.26 -6.82
C GLY A 38 2.56 -8.89 -8.11
N ALA A 39 1.70 -8.93 -9.11
CA ALA A 39 2.06 -9.26 -10.49
C ALA A 39 1.42 -8.23 -11.41
N GLU A 40 2.19 -7.74 -12.38
CA GLU A 40 1.76 -6.77 -13.37
C GLU A 40 2.18 -7.22 -14.76
N VAL A 41 1.26 -7.13 -15.70
CA VAL A 41 1.50 -7.36 -17.12
C VAL A 41 1.18 -6.08 -17.85
N GLU A 42 2.16 -5.53 -18.57
CA GLU A 42 2.02 -4.30 -19.36
C GLU A 42 2.21 -4.58 -20.84
N LYS A 43 1.26 -4.13 -21.65
CA LYS A 43 1.33 -4.18 -23.12
C LYS A 43 1.40 -2.78 -23.70
N LYS A 44 2.41 -2.51 -24.51
CA LYS A 44 2.47 -1.29 -25.31
C LYS A 44 1.50 -1.38 -26.49
N LEU A 45 0.56 -0.45 -26.57
CA LEU A 45 -0.35 -0.33 -27.70
C LEU A 45 0.22 0.60 -28.77
N THR A 46 0.86 1.68 -28.34
CA THR A 46 1.55 2.64 -29.23
C THR A 46 2.83 3.15 -28.55
N ASN A 47 3.57 4.05 -29.21
CA ASN A 47 4.74 4.69 -28.59
C ASN A 47 4.39 5.59 -27.40
N LYS A 48 3.10 5.98 -27.26
CA LYS A 48 2.62 6.87 -26.19
C LYS A 48 1.65 6.19 -25.23
N MET A 49 1.08 5.04 -25.58
CA MET A 49 0.01 4.41 -24.84
C MET A 49 0.34 2.97 -24.48
N SER A 50 0.12 2.58 -23.24
CA SER A 50 0.18 1.20 -22.75
C SER A 50 -1.02 0.88 -21.88
N VAL A 51 -1.38 -0.39 -21.84
CA VAL A 51 -2.40 -0.95 -20.95
C VAL A 51 -1.73 -1.94 -20.03
N SER A 52 -2.13 -1.94 -18.77
CA SER A 52 -1.65 -2.90 -17.79
C SER A 52 -2.80 -3.61 -17.07
N ALA A 53 -2.51 -4.84 -16.65
CA ALA A 53 -3.34 -5.60 -15.73
C ALA A 53 -2.51 -5.97 -14.52
N GLU A 54 -3.08 -5.85 -13.33
CA GLU A 54 -2.39 -6.12 -12.07
C GLU A 54 -3.19 -7.08 -11.20
N ALA A 55 -2.49 -7.93 -10.45
CA ALA A 55 -3.03 -8.73 -9.37
C ALA A 55 -2.20 -8.50 -8.12
N GLY A 56 -2.84 -8.49 -6.96
CA GLY A 56 -2.16 -8.24 -5.70
C GLY A 56 -2.74 -9.06 -4.55
N PHE A 57 -1.86 -9.36 -3.61
CA PHE A 57 -2.17 -10.08 -2.38
C PHE A 57 -1.50 -9.37 -1.21
N ARG A 58 -2.20 -9.29 -0.07
CA ARG A 58 -1.69 -8.65 1.14
C ARG A 58 -2.03 -9.44 2.38
N THR A 59 -1.08 -9.52 3.31
CA THR A 59 -1.30 -10.04 4.67
C THR A 59 -1.17 -8.93 5.72
N ARG A 60 -1.61 -9.23 6.94
CA ARG A 60 -1.49 -8.42 8.15
C ARG A 60 -1.28 -9.32 9.37
N ASN A 61 -1.28 -8.73 10.56
CA ASN A 61 -1.17 -9.46 11.84
C ASN A 61 0.06 -10.40 11.83
N ASP A 62 1.24 -9.80 11.58
CA ASP A 62 2.53 -10.51 11.52
C ASP A 62 2.49 -11.71 10.56
N PHE A 63 1.99 -11.44 9.34
CA PHE A 63 1.87 -12.41 8.24
C PHE A 63 0.78 -13.48 8.41
N LYS A 64 0.11 -13.56 9.55
CA LYS A 64 -0.83 -14.65 9.91
C LYS A 64 -2.19 -14.53 9.24
N THR A 65 -2.61 -13.32 8.85
CA THR A 65 -3.97 -13.08 8.36
C THR A 65 -3.94 -12.54 6.94
N VAL A 66 -4.67 -13.17 6.03
CA VAL A 66 -4.91 -12.61 4.70
C VAL A 66 -5.78 -11.38 4.84
N ASP A 67 -5.27 -10.24 4.32
CA ASP A 67 -5.91 -8.95 4.46
C ASP A 67 -6.63 -8.50 3.19
N ARG A 68 -6.05 -8.80 2.00
CA ARG A 68 -6.61 -8.34 0.74
C ARG A 68 -6.17 -9.17 -0.45
N TRP A 69 -7.12 -9.37 -1.36
CA TRP A 69 -6.87 -9.66 -2.76
C TRP A 69 -7.23 -8.46 -3.61
N SER A 70 -6.54 -8.24 -4.71
CA SER A 70 -6.86 -7.16 -5.64
C SER A 70 -6.59 -7.57 -7.06
N GLY A 71 -7.41 -7.06 -7.99
CA GLY A 71 -7.19 -7.17 -9.42
C GLY A 71 -7.54 -5.86 -10.08
N GLY A 72 -6.75 -5.40 -11.04
CA GLY A 72 -6.94 -4.11 -11.67
C GLY A 72 -6.48 -4.03 -13.10
N VAL A 73 -6.93 -2.98 -13.78
CA VAL A 73 -6.51 -2.60 -15.12
C VAL A 73 -6.22 -1.12 -15.14
N ALA A 74 -5.24 -0.71 -15.93
CA ALA A 74 -4.91 0.70 -16.11
C ALA A 74 -4.50 1.01 -17.54
N LEU A 75 -4.71 2.25 -17.92
CA LEU A 75 -4.28 2.84 -19.18
C LEU A 75 -3.29 3.95 -18.86
N ASP A 76 -2.10 3.87 -19.44
CA ASP A 76 -1.05 4.87 -19.32
C ASP A 76 -0.90 5.64 -20.62
N TYR A 77 -0.74 6.95 -20.54
CA TYR A 77 -0.54 7.83 -21.69
C TYR A 77 0.64 8.80 -21.46
N LYS A 78 1.62 8.78 -22.35
CA LYS A 78 2.74 9.72 -22.37
C LYS A 78 2.35 11.00 -23.10
N ILE A 79 2.05 12.05 -22.35
CA ILE A 79 1.72 13.37 -22.90
C ILE A 79 2.98 13.99 -23.53
N THR A 80 4.06 14.02 -22.75
CA THR A 80 5.37 14.50 -23.18
C THR A 80 6.47 13.52 -22.74
N LYS A 81 7.75 13.87 -22.92
CA LYS A 81 8.89 13.07 -22.41
C LYS A 81 8.98 13.08 -20.88
N TRP A 82 8.43 14.11 -20.23
CA TRP A 82 8.51 14.35 -18.79
C TRP A 82 7.15 14.32 -18.09
N LEU A 83 6.04 14.23 -18.83
CA LEU A 83 4.69 14.21 -18.27
C LEU A 83 3.91 12.99 -18.77
N LYS A 84 3.34 12.24 -17.83
CA LYS A 84 2.50 11.07 -18.07
C LYS A 84 1.18 11.23 -17.35
N ALA A 85 0.13 10.68 -17.91
CA ALA A 85 -1.17 10.50 -17.26
C ALA A 85 -1.50 9.01 -17.18
N ASP A 86 -2.16 8.58 -16.13
CA ASP A 86 -2.73 7.25 -16.03
C ASP A 86 -4.17 7.32 -15.50
N ALA A 87 -4.99 6.35 -15.91
CA ALA A 87 -6.30 6.11 -15.35
C ALA A 87 -6.49 4.61 -15.16
N GLY A 88 -7.11 4.20 -14.06
CA GLY A 88 -7.26 2.79 -13.76
C GLY A 88 -8.44 2.47 -12.86
N TYR A 89 -8.79 1.20 -12.89
CA TYR A 89 -9.78 0.59 -12.02
C TYR A 89 -9.17 -0.60 -11.30
N THR A 90 -9.47 -0.75 -10.00
CA THR A 90 -9.03 -1.89 -9.19
C THR A 90 -10.20 -2.39 -8.36
N LEU A 91 -10.50 -3.67 -8.48
CA LEU A 91 -11.37 -4.39 -7.56
C LEU A 91 -10.54 -4.85 -6.36
N LEU A 92 -11.02 -4.55 -5.17
CA LEU A 92 -10.43 -4.98 -3.91
C LEU A 92 -11.38 -5.95 -3.22
N TYR A 93 -10.88 -7.05 -2.71
CA TYR A 93 -11.59 -7.97 -1.84
C TYR A 93 -10.87 -7.97 -0.49
N ASP A 94 -11.44 -7.25 0.46
CA ASP A 94 -10.82 -6.91 1.75
C ASP A 94 -11.38 -7.77 2.88
N ASN A 95 -10.50 -8.32 3.69
CA ASN A 95 -10.82 -8.87 4.99
C ASN A 95 -10.88 -7.72 6.00
N ASN A 96 -12.07 -7.18 6.24
CA ASN A 96 -12.28 -6.09 7.19
C ASN A 96 -12.03 -6.59 8.61
N ARG A 97 -11.29 -5.82 9.41
CA ARG A 97 -10.98 -6.16 10.81
C ARG A 97 -12.26 -6.28 11.64
N GLU A 98 -12.21 -7.13 12.63
CA GLU A 98 -13.19 -7.10 13.70
C GLU A 98 -13.22 -5.71 14.35
N LYS A 99 -14.34 -5.36 14.96
CA LYS A 99 -14.51 -4.12 15.69
C LYS A 99 -15.36 -4.35 16.93
N ILE A 100 -14.83 -3.90 18.05
CA ILE A 100 -15.53 -3.87 19.33
C ILE A 100 -15.86 -2.41 19.63
N ASN A 101 -17.10 -2.13 19.96
CA ASN A 101 -17.54 -0.84 20.46
C ASN A 101 -18.01 -1.01 21.91
N THR A 102 -17.18 -0.57 22.86
CA THR A 102 -17.43 -0.67 24.27
C THR A 102 -18.47 0.33 24.78
N VAL A 103 -18.74 1.40 24.04
CA VAL A 103 -19.73 2.43 24.41
C VAL A 103 -21.15 1.95 24.08
N ASN A 104 -21.33 1.33 22.91
CA ASN A 104 -22.62 0.84 22.42
C ASN A 104 -22.74 -0.68 22.54
N GLU A 105 -21.80 -1.31 23.20
CA GLU A 105 -21.80 -2.74 23.60
C GLU A 105 -22.12 -3.69 22.44
N TRP A 106 -21.39 -3.55 21.34
CA TRP A 106 -21.50 -4.47 20.24
C TRP A 106 -20.13 -4.91 19.73
N TRP A 107 -20.08 -6.13 19.24
CA TRP A 107 -18.95 -6.72 18.54
C TRP A 107 -19.35 -7.11 17.12
N ARG A 108 -18.48 -6.82 16.17
CA ARG A 108 -18.60 -7.24 14.79
C ARG A 108 -17.37 -8.08 14.44
N PRO A 109 -17.53 -9.35 14.06
CA PRO A 109 -16.42 -10.19 13.61
C PRO A 109 -15.78 -9.63 12.33
N SER A 110 -14.59 -10.13 12.01
CA SER A 110 -13.97 -9.87 10.72
C SER A 110 -14.83 -10.45 9.58
N TYR A 111 -14.90 -9.77 8.46
CA TYR A 111 -15.70 -10.20 7.31
C TYR A 111 -15.05 -9.75 6.01
N TRP A 112 -15.30 -10.51 4.94
CA TRP A 112 -14.86 -10.16 3.61
C TRP A 112 -15.85 -9.24 2.92
N GLY A 113 -15.33 -8.23 2.19
CA GLY A 113 -16.16 -7.29 1.45
C GLY A 113 -15.42 -6.69 0.26
N THR A 114 -16.17 -6.38 -0.79
CA THR A 114 -15.62 -5.77 -2.00
C THR A 114 -15.52 -4.27 -1.88
N ARG A 115 -14.55 -3.68 -2.60
CA ARG A 115 -14.46 -2.24 -2.85
C ARG A 115 -14.03 -2.02 -4.29
N HIS A 116 -14.64 -1.04 -4.91
CA HIS A 116 -14.30 -0.57 -6.24
C HIS A 116 -13.45 0.68 -6.12
N ARG A 117 -12.32 0.71 -6.80
CA ARG A 117 -11.40 1.83 -6.77
C ARG A 117 -11.14 2.33 -8.18
N PHE A 118 -11.40 3.61 -8.39
CA PHE A 118 -11.05 4.33 -9.60
C PHE A 118 -9.91 5.29 -9.27
N ASN A 119 -8.99 5.47 -10.19
CA ASN A 119 -7.89 6.41 -10.02
C ASN A 119 -7.57 7.10 -11.34
N ALA A 120 -7.11 8.34 -11.23
CA ALA A 120 -6.51 9.10 -12.30
C ALA A 120 -5.26 9.80 -11.75
N SER A 121 -4.16 9.78 -12.48
CA SER A 121 -2.90 10.37 -12.02
C SER A 121 -2.20 11.19 -13.09
N LEU A 122 -1.45 12.16 -12.62
CA LEU A 122 -0.42 12.85 -13.40
C LEU A 122 0.93 12.61 -12.76
N THR A 123 1.92 12.27 -13.58
CA THR A 123 3.29 12.03 -13.11
C THR A 123 4.25 12.92 -13.91
N VAL A 124 5.01 13.72 -13.18
CA VAL A 124 6.11 14.51 -13.70
C VAL A 124 7.41 13.76 -13.41
N ASP A 125 8.21 13.53 -14.45
CA ASP A 125 9.46 12.79 -14.40
C ASP A 125 10.63 13.69 -14.80
N HIS A 126 11.73 13.68 -14.05
CA HIS A 126 12.97 14.32 -14.44
C HIS A 126 14.17 13.40 -14.20
N LYS A 127 15.02 13.23 -15.22
CA LYS A 127 16.26 12.46 -15.14
C LYS A 127 17.46 13.39 -15.21
N PHE A 128 18.24 13.40 -14.13
CA PHE A 128 19.48 14.16 -14.03
C PHE A 128 20.65 13.44 -14.72
N SER A 129 21.70 14.19 -15.07
CA SER A 129 22.91 13.66 -15.74
C SER A 129 23.68 12.61 -14.91
N ASN A 130 23.56 12.63 -13.58
CA ASN A 130 24.17 11.69 -12.63
C ASN A 130 23.40 10.36 -12.46
N ASN A 131 22.46 10.04 -13.36
CA ASN A 131 21.56 8.89 -13.35
C ASN A 131 20.53 8.88 -12.20
N ILE A 132 20.34 9.99 -11.53
CA ILE A 132 19.24 10.16 -10.59
C ILE A 132 17.97 10.51 -11.37
N HIS A 133 16.90 9.76 -11.11
CA HIS A 133 15.58 9.99 -11.65
C HIS A 133 14.64 10.38 -10.52
N VAL A 134 13.99 11.53 -10.65
CA VAL A 134 13.01 12.02 -9.66
C VAL A 134 11.65 12.08 -10.32
N SER A 135 10.63 11.56 -9.65
CA SER A 135 9.25 11.64 -10.11
C SER A 135 8.33 12.14 -9.01
N LEU A 136 7.40 13.01 -9.39
CA LEU A 136 6.30 13.47 -8.57
C LEU A 136 4.99 12.99 -9.22
N ARG A 137 4.19 12.24 -8.48
CA ARG A 137 2.88 11.76 -8.94
C ARG A 137 1.78 12.29 -8.05
N GLU A 138 0.82 12.95 -8.66
CA GLU A 138 -0.45 13.31 -8.06
C GLU A 138 -1.53 12.36 -8.57
N ARG A 139 -2.23 11.68 -7.63
CA ARG A 139 -3.26 10.71 -7.95
C ARG A 139 -4.54 11.04 -7.20
N TRP A 140 -5.59 11.34 -7.94
CA TRP A 140 -6.94 11.30 -7.42
C TRP A 140 -7.43 9.86 -7.36
N GLN A 141 -8.03 9.46 -6.24
CA GLN A 141 -8.56 8.13 -6.01
C GLN A 141 -9.97 8.23 -5.46
N TYR A 142 -10.91 7.60 -6.12
CA TYR A 142 -12.27 7.39 -5.65
C TYR A 142 -12.43 5.93 -5.26
N THR A 143 -12.88 5.65 -4.05
CA THR A 143 -13.14 4.30 -3.56
C THR A 143 -14.59 4.19 -3.14
N TYR A 144 -15.31 3.25 -3.73
CA TYR A 144 -16.69 2.91 -3.41
C TYR A 144 -16.74 1.53 -2.75
N ARG A 145 -17.37 1.44 -1.60
CA ARG A 145 -17.71 0.21 -0.90
C ARG A 145 -19.20 -0.01 -1.04
N PRO A 146 -19.67 -1.09 -1.69
CA PRO A 146 -21.08 -1.46 -1.72
C PRO A 146 -21.63 -1.71 -0.32
N GLU A 147 -22.94 -1.71 -0.23
CA GLU A 147 -23.68 -2.23 0.90
C GLU A 147 -23.30 -3.70 1.15
N ASN A 148 -23.23 -4.11 2.41
CA ASN A 148 -22.90 -5.47 2.80
C ASN A 148 -23.61 -5.84 4.08
N ASP A 149 -24.24 -7.01 4.08
CA ASP A 149 -24.80 -7.59 5.29
C ASP A 149 -23.67 -8.09 6.20
N THR A 150 -23.70 -7.67 7.44
CA THR A 150 -22.73 -8.07 8.45
C THR A 150 -23.45 -8.50 9.72
N GLU A 151 -22.94 -9.52 10.37
CA GLU A 151 -23.39 -9.88 11.71
C GLU A 151 -22.81 -8.90 12.72
N ARG A 152 -23.65 -8.48 13.67
CA ARG A 152 -23.24 -7.81 14.90
C ARG A 152 -23.82 -8.56 16.08
N TYR A 153 -23.02 -8.67 17.09
CA TYR A 153 -23.41 -9.29 18.34
C TYR A 153 -23.60 -8.18 19.36
N TYR A 154 -24.71 -8.21 20.09
CA TYR A 154 -25.06 -7.26 21.13
C TYR A 154 -25.13 -8.01 22.45
N PHE A 155 -24.64 -7.39 23.51
CA PHE A 155 -24.78 -7.91 24.87
C PHE A 155 -26.07 -7.36 25.42
N GLU A 156 -27.05 -8.24 25.70
CA GLU A 156 -28.41 -7.85 26.13
C GLU A 156 -28.55 -7.75 27.65
N ASP A 157 -27.72 -8.45 28.41
CA ASP A 157 -27.72 -8.39 29.87
C ASP A 157 -26.48 -7.65 30.37
N TYR A 158 -26.66 -6.37 30.70
CA TYR A 158 -25.61 -5.58 31.29
C TYR A 158 -25.81 -5.40 32.80
N PRO A 159 -24.80 -5.72 33.60
CA PRO A 159 -24.00 -4.66 34.18
C PRO A 159 -22.50 -4.91 34.14
N SER A 160 -21.77 -3.96 33.50
CA SER A 160 -20.37 -3.55 33.76
C SER A 160 -19.27 -4.61 33.89
N GLU A 161 -19.45 -5.86 33.55
CA GLU A 161 -18.33 -6.81 33.53
C GLU A 161 -17.61 -6.79 32.20
N LYS A 162 -16.30 -6.54 32.27
CA LYS A 162 -15.39 -6.54 31.14
C LYS A 162 -15.62 -7.79 30.29
N TRP A 163 -15.63 -7.60 28.96
CA TRP A 163 -15.59 -8.68 28.00
C TRP A 163 -14.54 -9.73 28.40
N THR A 164 -15.00 -10.91 28.77
CA THR A 164 -14.16 -12.01 29.29
C THR A 164 -13.65 -12.93 28.20
N GLY A 165 -13.94 -12.63 26.92
CA GLY A 165 -13.62 -13.50 25.77
C GLY A 165 -14.65 -14.60 25.53
N SER A 166 -15.68 -14.73 26.38
CA SER A 166 -16.82 -15.64 26.17
C SER A 166 -17.90 -14.96 25.33
N MET A 167 -18.55 -15.73 24.46
CA MET A 167 -19.70 -15.30 23.66
C MET A 167 -21.04 -15.58 24.36
N ASP A 168 -21.01 -16.03 25.62
CA ASP A 168 -22.20 -16.29 26.39
C ASP A 168 -22.96 -14.98 26.68
N GLY A 169 -24.24 -14.93 26.38
CA GLY A 169 -25.07 -13.73 26.53
C GLY A 169 -25.03 -12.75 25.34
N TRP A 170 -24.28 -13.05 24.29
CA TRP A 170 -24.26 -12.22 23.07
C TRP A 170 -25.29 -12.70 22.07
N THR A 171 -26.16 -11.81 21.63
CA THR A 171 -27.19 -12.09 20.62
C THR A 171 -26.81 -11.58 19.25
N PRO A 172 -26.75 -12.44 18.22
CA PRO A 172 -26.45 -12.02 16.86
C PRO A 172 -27.63 -11.26 16.25
N LYS A 173 -27.35 -10.13 15.62
CA LYS A 173 -28.32 -9.38 14.79
C LYS A 173 -27.68 -9.07 13.44
N ASN A 174 -28.39 -9.38 12.37
CA ASN A 174 -27.97 -8.94 11.05
C ASN A 174 -28.04 -7.41 10.96
N LYS A 175 -26.95 -6.79 10.54
CA LYS A 175 -26.87 -5.35 10.34
C LYS A 175 -26.39 -5.04 8.93
N VAL A 176 -27.23 -4.36 8.20
CA VAL A 176 -26.83 -3.80 6.91
C VAL A 176 -25.79 -2.71 7.17
N ARG A 177 -24.65 -2.85 6.52
CA ARG A 177 -23.61 -1.82 6.48
C ARG A 177 -23.75 -1.02 5.20
N ASP A 178 -24.25 0.19 5.33
CA ASP A 178 -24.52 1.09 4.20
C ASP A 178 -23.30 1.24 3.27
N SER A 179 -23.59 1.48 2.01
CA SER A 179 -22.56 1.83 1.03
C SER A 179 -21.81 3.09 1.48
N LYS A 180 -20.53 3.17 1.16
CA LYS A 180 -19.70 4.34 1.48
C LYS A 180 -18.74 4.64 0.34
N SER A 181 -18.63 5.91 -0.01
CA SER A 181 -17.62 6.40 -0.94
C SER A 181 -16.59 7.27 -0.25
N LYS A 182 -15.38 7.33 -0.81
CA LYS A 182 -14.29 8.16 -0.33
C LYS A 182 -13.47 8.68 -1.49
N ASN A 183 -13.25 9.99 -1.50
CA ASN A 183 -12.28 10.67 -2.35
C ASN A 183 -10.98 10.87 -1.59
N GLN A 184 -9.86 10.70 -2.27
CA GLN A 184 -8.55 10.85 -1.66
C GLN A 184 -7.54 11.32 -2.71
N LEU A 185 -6.76 12.35 -2.37
CA LEU A 185 -5.60 12.76 -3.14
C LEU A 185 -4.35 12.08 -2.58
N ARG A 186 -3.50 11.55 -3.49
CA ARG A 186 -2.27 10.86 -3.13
C ARG A 186 -1.11 11.50 -3.86
N SER A 187 -0.21 12.12 -3.09
CA SER A 187 0.99 12.77 -3.59
C SER A 187 2.20 11.89 -3.30
N ARG A 188 2.91 11.43 -4.33
CA ARG A 188 4.10 10.58 -4.18
C ARG A 188 5.31 11.23 -4.81
N LEU A 189 6.34 11.44 -4.00
CA LEU A 189 7.70 11.76 -4.43
C LEU A 189 8.54 10.48 -4.42
N GLN A 190 9.23 10.20 -5.51
CA GLN A 190 10.15 9.06 -5.63
C GLN A 190 11.47 9.52 -6.22
N VAL A 191 12.54 8.98 -5.67
CA VAL A 191 13.91 9.13 -6.16
C VAL A 191 14.44 7.74 -6.49
N GLU A 192 14.97 7.57 -7.69
CA GLU A 192 15.50 6.30 -8.21
C GLU A 192 16.90 6.53 -8.79
N TYR A 193 17.79 5.56 -8.60
CA TYR A 193 19.07 5.53 -9.30
C TYR A 193 18.97 4.65 -10.54
N ASP A 194 18.79 5.27 -11.71
CA ASP A 194 18.59 4.61 -12.99
C ASP A 194 19.82 4.70 -13.90
N LYS A 195 20.86 3.93 -13.57
CA LYS A 195 22.05 3.80 -14.41
C LYS A 195 21.76 2.89 -15.60
N LYS A 196 22.14 3.35 -16.80
CA LYS A 196 22.01 2.56 -18.03
C LYS A 196 22.69 1.18 -17.88
N ARG A 197 21.99 0.10 -18.22
CA ARG A 197 22.43 -1.29 -18.12
C ARG A 197 22.66 -1.82 -16.69
N ALA A 198 22.29 -1.10 -15.66
CA ALA A 198 22.30 -1.66 -14.30
C ALA A 198 21.21 -2.75 -14.16
N LEU A 199 21.56 -3.83 -13.47
CA LEU A 199 20.61 -4.88 -13.10
C LEU A 199 19.67 -4.41 -11.98
N LEU A 200 20.21 -3.60 -11.07
CA LEU A 200 19.51 -3.10 -9.89
C LEU A 200 19.26 -1.59 -10.05
N LYS A 201 18.05 -1.17 -9.78
CA LYS A 201 17.62 0.22 -9.74
C LYS A 201 17.04 0.53 -8.37
N PRO A 202 17.87 0.89 -7.39
CA PRO A 202 17.39 1.22 -6.05
C PRO A 202 16.58 2.51 -6.10
N TYR A 203 15.54 2.56 -5.26
CA TYR A 203 14.67 3.73 -5.12
C TYR A 203 14.22 3.93 -3.68
N ALA A 204 13.81 5.16 -3.40
CA ALA A 204 13.09 5.52 -2.18
C ALA A 204 11.91 6.41 -2.55
N SER A 205 10.81 6.31 -1.81
CA SER A 205 9.64 7.16 -2.02
C SER A 205 8.91 7.46 -0.73
N ALA A 206 8.27 8.66 -0.70
CA ALA A 206 7.28 9.04 0.30
C ALA A 206 5.96 9.33 -0.40
N GLU A 207 4.86 8.80 0.14
CA GLU A 207 3.52 8.98 -0.42
C GLU A 207 2.55 9.41 0.67
N PHE A 208 1.91 10.55 0.47
CA PHE A 208 0.94 11.17 1.37
C PHE A 208 -0.48 10.87 0.89
N TYR A 209 -1.36 10.56 1.80
CA TYR A 209 -2.78 10.28 1.55
C TYR A 209 -3.64 11.35 2.22
N ASN A 210 -4.28 12.19 1.43
CA ASN A 210 -5.11 13.31 1.87
C ASN A 210 -6.58 13.09 1.50
N SER A 211 -7.48 13.24 2.46
CA SER A 211 -8.92 13.40 2.22
C SER A 211 -9.40 14.77 2.71
N LEU A 212 -9.49 14.97 4.03
CA LEU A 212 -9.70 16.26 4.69
C LEU A 212 -8.50 16.64 5.55
N GLY A 213 -7.42 15.89 5.45
CA GLY A 213 -6.17 15.99 6.18
C GLY A 213 -5.27 14.82 5.81
N ILE A 214 -4.04 14.80 6.31
CA ILE A 214 -3.13 13.68 6.07
C ILE A 214 -3.55 12.50 6.94
N GLU A 215 -4.17 11.49 6.32
CA GLU A 215 -4.63 10.29 7.02
C GLU A 215 -3.51 9.28 7.24
N LYS A 216 -2.59 9.20 6.30
CA LYS A 216 -1.42 8.31 6.38
C LYS A 216 -0.28 8.76 5.50
N VAL A 217 0.90 8.32 5.87
CA VAL A 217 2.12 8.47 5.07
C VAL A 217 2.73 7.09 4.81
N ARG A 218 3.24 6.88 3.61
CA ARG A 218 3.97 5.66 3.26
C ARG A 218 5.39 6.00 2.86
N TYR A 219 6.34 5.35 3.48
CA TYR A 219 7.74 5.37 3.11
C TYR A 219 8.09 4.02 2.49
N THR A 220 8.71 4.04 1.32
CA THR A 220 9.10 2.80 0.64
C THR A 220 10.55 2.91 0.21
N VAL A 221 11.34 1.87 0.49
CA VAL A 221 12.70 1.71 -0.01
C VAL A 221 12.78 0.35 -0.70
N GLY A 222 13.30 0.31 -1.91
CA GLY A 222 13.33 -0.92 -2.67
C GLY A 222 14.30 -0.88 -3.84
N THR A 223 14.22 -1.92 -4.65
CA THR A 223 14.99 -2.02 -5.87
C THR A 223 14.23 -2.77 -6.95
N ASP A 224 14.17 -2.19 -8.15
CA ASP A 224 13.78 -2.92 -9.34
C ASP A 224 14.97 -3.74 -9.86
N ILE A 225 14.80 -5.06 -10.00
CA ILE A 225 15.78 -6.03 -10.46
C ILE A 225 15.40 -6.44 -11.88
N LYS A 226 16.21 -6.11 -12.86
CA LYS A 226 15.97 -6.52 -14.23
C LYS A 226 16.40 -7.96 -14.43
N LEU A 227 15.45 -8.89 -14.53
CA LEU A 227 15.72 -10.31 -14.75
C LEU A 227 16.02 -10.62 -16.23
N ALA A 228 15.25 -10.03 -17.14
CA ALA A 228 15.41 -10.18 -18.58
C ALA A 228 14.88 -8.92 -19.32
N LYS A 229 14.84 -8.95 -20.65
CA LYS A 229 14.39 -7.80 -21.45
C LYS A 229 12.96 -7.36 -21.11
N GLN A 230 12.09 -8.29 -20.80
CA GLN A 230 10.65 -8.08 -20.54
C GLN A 230 10.26 -8.34 -19.10
N HIS A 231 11.17 -8.85 -18.27
CA HIS A 231 10.90 -9.33 -16.91
C HIS A 231 11.66 -8.50 -15.89
N ALA A 232 10.96 -8.02 -14.89
CA ALA A 232 11.54 -7.33 -13.74
C ALA A 232 10.90 -7.83 -12.43
N LEU A 233 11.68 -7.80 -11.37
CA LEU A 233 11.25 -8.08 -10.01
C LEU A 233 11.47 -6.82 -9.18
N ASP A 234 10.45 -6.40 -8.44
CA ASP A 234 10.51 -5.29 -7.49
C ASP A 234 10.53 -5.88 -6.07
N VAL A 235 11.58 -5.60 -5.32
CA VAL A 235 11.71 -6.03 -3.92
C VAL A 235 11.84 -4.80 -3.05
N TYR A 236 10.96 -4.66 -2.05
CA TYR A 236 10.91 -3.45 -1.25
C TYR A 236 10.45 -3.70 0.19
N TYR A 237 10.85 -2.78 1.05
CA TYR A 237 10.28 -2.59 2.37
C TYR A 237 9.43 -1.32 2.35
N ARG A 238 8.27 -1.39 3.01
CA ARG A 238 7.33 -0.27 3.13
C ARG A 238 6.88 -0.11 4.57
N PHE A 239 7.08 1.09 5.10
CA PHE A 239 6.48 1.52 6.35
C PHE A 239 5.25 2.39 6.04
N GLN A 240 4.13 2.11 6.69
CA GLN A 240 2.91 2.88 6.59
C GLN A 240 2.56 3.44 7.96
N ASP A 241 2.73 4.75 8.13
CA ASP A 241 2.37 5.52 9.31
C ASP A 241 0.89 5.93 9.20
N GLN A 242 0.05 5.46 10.10
CA GLN A 242 -1.37 5.82 10.19
C GLN A 242 -1.52 7.05 11.09
N ARG A 243 -2.18 8.08 10.52
CA ARG A 243 -2.36 9.35 11.20
C ARG A 243 -3.78 9.60 11.51
N HIS A 244 -4.48 10.09 12.20
CA HIS A 244 -5.94 10.33 12.33
C HIS A 244 -6.73 9.03 12.33
N VAL A 245 -6.43 8.20 13.30
CA VAL A 245 -7.25 7.04 13.62
C VAL A 245 -8.18 7.47 14.76
N ASP A 246 -9.49 7.34 14.57
CA ASP A 246 -10.43 7.49 15.67
C ASP A 246 -10.06 6.48 16.75
N GLU A 247 -10.08 6.88 18.03
CA GLU A 247 -9.73 6.01 19.16
C GLU A 247 -10.51 4.67 19.16
N SER A 248 -11.67 4.65 18.51
CA SER A 248 -12.50 3.47 18.32
C SER A 248 -12.09 2.56 17.17
N ASP A 249 -11.20 2.99 16.27
CA ASP A 249 -10.73 2.23 15.10
C ASP A 249 -9.26 1.82 15.29
N TYR A 250 -9.04 0.54 15.60
CA TYR A 250 -7.70 -0.03 15.65
C TYR A 250 -7.14 -0.18 14.23
N ASP A 251 -6.28 0.73 13.83
CA ASP A 251 -5.57 0.69 12.55
C ASP A 251 -4.07 0.95 12.81
N PRO A 252 -3.29 -0.12 13.10
CA PRO A 252 -1.89 -0.01 13.51
C PRO A 252 -1.01 0.50 12.38
N ASP A 253 0.16 0.99 12.74
CA ASP A 253 1.24 1.20 11.80
C ASP A 253 1.66 -0.14 11.16
N MET A 254 1.98 -0.11 9.88
CA MET A 254 2.24 -1.35 9.13
C MET A 254 3.65 -1.39 8.55
N HIS A 255 4.31 -2.50 8.77
CA HIS A 255 5.60 -2.84 8.17
C HIS A 255 5.40 -3.93 7.11
N TYR A 256 5.64 -3.61 5.85
CA TYR A 256 5.45 -4.55 4.75
C TYR A 256 6.78 -4.93 4.11
N LEU A 257 6.97 -6.23 3.90
CA LEU A 257 7.89 -6.73 2.88
C LEU A 257 7.10 -6.90 1.57
N GLY A 258 7.64 -6.42 0.47
CA GLY A 258 6.97 -6.44 -0.82
C GLY A 258 7.79 -7.13 -1.89
N ILE A 259 7.11 -7.93 -2.71
CA ILE A 259 7.65 -8.55 -3.91
C ILE A 259 6.65 -8.30 -5.04
N GLY A 260 7.10 -7.66 -6.11
CA GLY A 260 6.32 -7.38 -7.31
C GLY A 260 7.01 -7.98 -8.54
N TYR A 261 6.27 -8.72 -9.35
CA TYR A 261 6.75 -9.21 -10.64
C TYR A 261 6.13 -8.37 -11.77
N LYS A 262 6.95 -7.95 -12.72
CA LYS A 262 6.52 -7.13 -13.87
C LYS A 262 6.91 -7.79 -15.18
N PHE A 263 5.94 -7.96 -16.05
CA PHE A 263 6.13 -8.44 -17.41
C PHE A 263 5.69 -7.37 -18.42
N LYS A 264 6.57 -7.00 -19.37
CA LYS A 264 6.30 -5.97 -20.38
C LYS A 264 6.52 -6.50 -21.78
N PHE A 265 5.50 -6.42 -22.66
CA PHE A 265 5.56 -6.89 -24.05
C PHE A 265 4.92 -5.91 -25.05
#